data_f0b66b57121adef4d40564ba24938909
#
_entry.id   f0b66b57121adef4d40564ba24938909
#
_cell.length_a   1.000
_cell.length_b   1.000
_cell.length_c   1.000
_cell.angle_alpha   90.00
_cell.angle_beta   90.00
_cell.angle_gamma   90.00
#
_symmetry.space_group_name_H-M   'P 1'
#
loop_
_entity.id
_entity.type
_entity.pdbx_description
1 polymer ?
#
loop_
_entity_poly.entity_id
_entity_poly.type
_entity_poly.pdbx_seq_one_letter_code
_entity_poly.pdbx_strand_id
1 'polypeptide(L)'
;MLQAIFDPILPIFAVLAVGYILRKVAIFDATHATAINRFVFYLAAPALVFVIFARAPLGQLNLPVLASYFAAEVIIYSSIAVLARKFFHLPLAESLLLGMTAIFANHVFFVRPIAILVYGESVVLPIGGIIIIDVVAFCLTVFMVDAVTSGSTQIKAAAMGLLRNPFVITPVLGVLAWYFSGYVPTGLFTFADFAGAAAAPVSLFALGVVLAGVPLWPIGWLISIIIAAKLLLHPLLVFVGISAFGDNAGWQDIAILVAAGPCGAMPFVIAVQYGVAIERIAKAILFSTLLSILTLSFLI
;
A
#
# COMPACT_ATOMS: atom_id res chain seq x y z
N MET A 1 -22.69 -5.70 13.58
CA MET A 1 -22.28 -4.99 12.36
C MET A 1 -21.39 -3.78 12.64
N LEU A 2 -21.80 -2.74 13.38
CA LEU A 2 -20.93 -1.60 13.72
C LEU A 2 -19.63 -1.99 14.43
N GLN A 3 -19.65 -2.88 15.43
CA GLN A 3 -18.43 -3.38 16.09
C GLN A 3 -17.47 -4.07 15.13
N ALA A 4 -17.96 -4.87 14.20
CA ALA A 4 -17.16 -5.57 13.20
C ALA A 4 -16.36 -4.62 12.27
N ILE A 5 -16.86 -3.40 12.08
CA ILE A 5 -16.18 -2.36 11.31
C ILE A 5 -15.25 -1.54 12.21
N PHE A 6 -15.68 -1.22 13.44
CA PHE A 6 -14.89 -0.40 14.37
C PHE A 6 -13.66 -1.11 14.94
N ASP A 7 -13.76 -2.41 15.25
CA ASP A 7 -12.66 -3.15 15.87
C ASP A 7 -11.37 -3.19 15.04
N PRO A 8 -11.38 -3.42 13.72
CA PRO A 8 -10.18 -3.33 12.88
C PRO A 8 -9.67 -1.90 12.65
N ILE A 9 -10.57 -0.91 12.71
CA ILE A 9 -10.25 0.49 12.43
C ILE A 9 -9.61 1.17 13.62
N LEU A 10 -10.08 0.87 14.83
CA LEU A 10 -9.62 1.49 16.07
C LEU A 10 -8.11 1.41 16.27
N PRO A 11 -7.43 0.26 16.09
CA PRO A 11 -5.97 0.18 16.24
C PRO A 11 -5.21 1.10 15.27
N ILE A 12 -5.69 1.22 14.03
CA ILE A 12 -5.08 2.08 12.99
C ILE A 12 -5.12 3.55 13.43
N PHE A 13 -6.32 4.03 13.81
CA PHE A 13 -6.50 5.40 14.27
C PHE A 13 -5.83 5.65 15.61
N ALA A 14 -5.81 4.67 16.52
CA ALA A 14 -5.15 4.79 17.80
C ALA A 14 -3.64 5.01 17.64
N VAL A 15 -2.97 4.19 16.83
CA VAL A 15 -1.53 4.32 16.55
C VAL A 15 -1.22 5.66 15.88
N LEU A 16 -2.01 6.06 14.88
CA LEU A 16 -1.87 7.34 14.19
C LEU A 16 -2.09 8.51 15.16
N ALA A 17 -3.13 8.45 16.00
CA ALA A 17 -3.45 9.47 16.99
C ALA A 17 -2.33 9.60 18.06
N VAL A 18 -1.76 8.50 18.51
CA VAL A 18 -0.62 8.50 19.43
C VAL A 18 0.57 9.21 18.78
N GLY A 19 0.93 8.91 17.54
CA GLY A 19 1.98 9.62 16.82
C GLY A 19 1.70 11.13 16.69
N TYR A 20 0.46 11.49 16.35
CA TYR A 20 0.01 12.88 16.28
C TYR A 20 0.14 13.63 17.61
N ILE A 21 -0.36 13.02 18.70
CA ILE A 21 -0.33 13.60 20.05
C ILE A 21 1.12 13.77 20.51
N LEU A 22 1.97 12.75 20.36
CA LEU A 22 3.36 12.79 20.81
C LEU A 22 4.17 13.87 20.08
N ARG A 23 3.82 14.21 18.85
CA ARG A 23 4.38 15.39 18.18
C ARG A 23 3.84 16.70 18.76
N LYS A 24 2.53 16.79 19.05
CA LYS A 24 1.95 18.01 19.65
C LYS A 24 2.52 18.34 21.00
N VAL A 25 2.89 17.32 21.80
CA VAL A 25 3.58 17.50 23.09
C VAL A 25 5.10 17.52 22.96
N ALA A 26 5.64 17.66 21.74
CA ALA A 26 7.07 17.82 21.44
C ALA A 26 7.99 16.66 21.87
N ILE A 27 7.46 15.44 22.09
CA ILE A 27 8.25 14.23 22.34
C ILE A 27 8.85 13.71 21.03
N PHE A 28 8.10 13.81 19.91
CA PHE A 28 8.55 13.45 18.58
C PHE A 28 8.52 14.64 17.63
N ASP A 29 9.41 14.65 16.64
CA ASP A 29 9.47 15.65 15.58
C ASP A 29 9.62 15.00 14.19
N ALA A 30 9.79 15.81 13.15
CA ALA A 30 9.96 15.34 11.78
C ALA A 30 11.24 14.49 11.59
N THR A 31 12.30 14.77 12.37
CA THR A 31 13.56 14.03 12.31
C THR A 31 13.37 12.60 12.84
N HIS A 32 12.67 12.47 13.96
CA HIS A 32 12.29 11.16 14.52
C HIS A 32 11.40 10.38 13.54
N ALA A 33 10.40 11.02 12.93
CA ALA A 33 9.56 10.37 11.93
C ALA A 33 10.39 9.86 10.74
N THR A 34 11.39 10.61 10.29
CA THR A 34 12.30 10.19 9.22
C THR A 34 13.14 8.98 9.63
N ALA A 35 13.68 8.96 10.85
CA ALA A 35 14.48 7.83 11.36
C ALA A 35 13.62 6.55 11.47
N ILE A 36 12.41 6.68 12.01
CA ILE A 36 11.43 5.59 12.10
C ILE A 36 11.07 5.07 10.70
N ASN A 37 10.84 5.97 9.74
CA ASN A 37 10.52 5.60 8.39
C ASN A 37 11.66 4.84 7.68
N ARG A 38 12.93 5.17 7.98
CA ARG A 38 14.09 4.40 7.48
C ARG A 38 14.09 2.97 8.01
N PHE A 39 13.73 2.73 9.25
CA PHE A 39 13.54 1.38 9.78
C PHE A 39 12.49 0.61 9.00
N VAL A 40 11.34 1.25 8.69
CA VAL A 40 10.30 0.63 7.86
C VAL A 40 10.83 0.32 6.47
N PHE A 41 11.50 1.27 5.82
CA PHE A 41 11.95 1.14 4.44
C PHE A 41 13.05 0.08 4.26
N TYR A 42 14.03 0.00 5.18
CA TYR A 42 15.18 -0.89 5.03
C TYR A 42 15.03 -2.25 5.72
N LEU A 43 14.10 -2.40 6.66
CA LEU A 43 13.94 -3.65 7.40
C LEU A 43 12.51 -4.17 7.36
N ALA A 44 11.54 -3.44 7.91
CA ALA A 44 10.23 -3.99 8.18
C ALA A 44 9.43 -4.27 6.88
N ALA A 45 9.38 -3.31 5.95
CA ALA A 45 8.66 -3.51 4.70
C ALA A 45 9.34 -4.53 3.76
N PRO A 46 10.67 -4.56 3.59
CA PRO A 46 11.34 -5.65 2.89
C PRO A 46 11.07 -7.03 3.50
N ALA A 47 11.12 -7.17 4.82
CA ALA A 47 10.82 -8.44 5.49
C ALA A 47 9.37 -8.88 5.22
N LEU A 48 8.41 -7.96 5.26
CA LEU A 48 7.02 -8.22 4.91
C LEU A 48 6.88 -8.69 3.44
N VAL A 49 7.53 -7.99 2.51
CA VAL A 49 7.54 -8.34 1.07
C VAL A 49 8.14 -9.74 0.87
N PHE A 50 9.26 -10.04 1.54
CA PHE A 50 9.87 -11.37 1.47
C PHE A 50 8.86 -12.47 1.88
N VAL A 51 8.18 -12.33 3.02
CA VAL A 51 7.19 -13.31 3.50
C VAL A 51 6.04 -13.48 2.52
N ILE A 52 5.51 -12.39 1.96
CA ILE A 52 4.42 -12.41 1.00
C ILE A 52 4.80 -13.28 -0.21
N PHE A 53 5.98 -13.09 -0.80
CA PHE A 53 6.41 -13.87 -1.95
C PHE A 53 6.86 -15.29 -1.58
N ALA A 54 7.50 -15.47 -0.42
CA ALA A 54 8.00 -16.77 0.03
C ALA A 54 6.86 -17.74 0.41
N ARG A 55 5.67 -17.23 0.72
CA ARG A 55 4.47 -18.05 1.02
C ARG A 55 3.36 -17.88 0.00
N ALA A 56 3.68 -17.30 -1.17
CA ALA A 56 2.70 -17.06 -2.21
C ALA A 56 2.06 -18.38 -2.70
N PRO A 57 0.72 -18.48 -2.74
CA PRO A 57 0.02 -19.68 -3.21
C PRO A 57 -0.06 -19.70 -4.75
N LEU A 58 1.08 -19.63 -5.43
CA LEU A 58 1.18 -19.37 -6.89
C LEU A 58 0.37 -20.37 -7.74
N GLY A 59 0.21 -21.62 -7.29
CA GLY A 59 -0.57 -22.65 -8.00
C GLY A 59 -2.09 -22.55 -7.86
N GLN A 60 -2.61 -21.63 -7.01
CA GLN A 60 -4.03 -21.51 -6.69
C GLN A 60 -4.59 -20.12 -7.06
N LEU A 61 -3.82 -19.30 -7.77
CA LEU A 61 -4.21 -17.94 -8.12
C LEU A 61 -5.26 -17.91 -9.24
N ASN A 62 -6.30 -17.10 -9.07
CA ASN A 62 -7.27 -16.81 -10.12
C ASN A 62 -6.71 -15.71 -11.04
N LEU A 63 -6.01 -16.12 -12.10
CA LEU A 63 -5.34 -15.19 -13.02
C LEU A 63 -6.29 -14.19 -13.70
N PRO A 64 -7.51 -14.57 -14.19
CA PRO A 64 -8.48 -13.63 -14.73
C PRO A 64 -8.85 -12.51 -13.76
N VAL A 65 -9.12 -12.84 -12.50
CA VAL A 65 -9.44 -11.83 -11.45
C VAL A 65 -8.25 -10.93 -11.20
N LEU A 66 -7.06 -11.50 -11.03
CA LEU A 66 -5.83 -10.74 -10.79
C LEU A 66 -5.46 -9.83 -11.98
N ALA A 67 -5.66 -10.31 -13.21
CA ALA A 67 -5.44 -9.51 -14.41
C ALA A 67 -6.42 -8.32 -14.49
N SER A 68 -7.70 -8.54 -14.16
CA SER A 68 -8.71 -7.47 -14.09
C SER A 68 -8.38 -6.45 -13.02
N TYR A 69 -7.96 -6.91 -11.84
CA TYR A 69 -7.54 -6.07 -10.73
C TYR A 69 -6.32 -5.21 -11.13
N PHE A 70 -5.29 -5.82 -11.68
CA PHE A 70 -4.09 -5.13 -12.15
C PHE A 70 -4.38 -4.14 -13.28
N ALA A 71 -5.28 -4.49 -14.22
CA ALA A 71 -5.68 -3.56 -15.28
C ALA A 71 -6.38 -2.31 -14.71
N ALA A 72 -7.26 -2.47 -13.71
CA ALA A 72 -7.90 -1.36 -13.01
C ALA A 72 -6.86 -0.47 -12.32
N GLU A 73 -5.87 -1.08 -11.64
CA GLU A 73 -4.76 -0.35 -11.02
C GLU A 73 -3.95 0.45 -12.04
N VAL A 74 -3.56 -0.16 -13.16
CA VAL A 74 -2.79 0.52 -14.22
C VAL A 74 -3.56 1.73 -14.76
N ILE A 75 -4.87 1.60 -14.98
CA ILE A 75 -5.73 2.68 -15.46
C ILE A 75 -5.75 3.83 -14.45
N ILE A 76 -6.02 3.55 -13.17
CA ILE A 76 -6.11 4.58 -12.12
C ILE A 76 -4.75 5.21 -11.85
N TYR A 77 -3.72 4.39 -11.67
CA TYR A 77 -2.35 4.84 -11.45
C TYR A 77 -1.90 5.84 -12.52
N SER A 78 -2.04 5.42 -13.79
CA SER A 78 -1.62 6.24 -14.93
C SER A 78 -2.45 7.51 -15.04
N SER A 79 -3.77 7.42 -14.84
CA SER A 79 -4.68 8.56 -14.90
C SER A 79 -4.34 9.61 -13.82
N ILE A 80 -4.13 9.18 -12.57
CA ILE A 80 -3.78 10.08 -11.48
C ILE A 80 -2.37 10.66 -11.66
N ALA A 81 -1.39 9.85 -12.07
CA ALA A 81 -0.04 10.33 -12.33
C ALA A 81 0.01 11.37 -13.45
N VAL A 82 -0.71 11.12 -14.56
CA VAL A 82 -0.84 12.06 -15.68
C VAL A 82 -1.58 13.33 -15.25
N LEU A 83 -2.69 13.20 -14.51
CA LEU A 83 -3.45 14.32 -13.97
C LEU A 83 -2.57 15.21 -13.09
N ALA A 84 -1.87 14.61 -12.12
CA ALA A 84 -0.97 15.30 -11.21
C ALA A 84 0.16 16.02 -11.97
N ARG A 85 0.76 15.35 -12.97
CA ARG A 85 1.86 15.90 -13.76
C ARG A 85 1.42 17.03 -14.69
N LYS A 86 0.34 16.81 -15.48
CA LYS A 86 -0.05 17.73 -16.57
C LYS A 86 -0.93 18.87 -16.08
N PHE A 87 -1.87 18.63 -15.18
CA PHE A 87 -2.86 19.63 -14.77
C PHE A 87 -2.49 20.34 -13.46
N PHE A 88 -1.78 19.64 -12.56
CA PHE A 88 -1.30 20.24 -11.31
C PHE A 88 0.20 20.59 -11.35
N HIS A 89 0.88 20.33 -12.46
CA HIS A 89 2.29 20.64 -12.69
C HIS A 89 3.26 20.14 -11.61
N LEU A 90 2.93 18.99 -10.98
CA LEU A 90 3.74 18.41 -9.91
C LEU A 90 5.00 17.73 -10.46
N PRO A 91 6.08 17.61 -9.66
CA PRO A 91 7.23 16.78 -10.00
C PRO A 91 6.84 15.35 -10.36
N LEU A 92 7.59 14.71 -11.28
CA LEU A 92 7.26 13.36 -11.74
C LEU A 92 7.27 12.35 -10.60
N ALA A 93 8.27 12.41 -9.70
CA ALA A 93 8.32 11.50 -8.54
C ALA A 93 7.08 11.62 -7.64
N GLU A 94 6.61 12.85 -7.37
CA GLU A 94 5.38 13.07 -6.60
C GLU A 94 4.15 12.55 -7.37
N SER A 95 4.08 12.79 -8.67
CA SER A 95 2.98 12.33 -9.51
C SER A 95 2.86 10.80 -9.54
N LEU A 96 3.98 10.08 -9.62
CA LEU A 96 4.04 8.62 -9.53
C LEU A 96 3.55 8.12 -8.16
N LEU A 97 3.98 8.76 -7.08
CA LEU A 97 3.56 8.39 -5.72
C LEU A 97 2.08 8.69 -5.46
N LEU A 98 1.51 9.74 -6.04
CA LEU A 98 0.08 10.01 -5.97
C LEU A 98 -0.73 8.97 -6.78
N GLY A 99 -0.22 8.55 -7.95
CA GLY A 99 -0.78 7.42 -8.69
C GLY A 99 -0.80 6.14 -7.85
N MET A 100 0.31 5.81 -7.20
CA MET A 100 0.39 4.68 -6.30
C MET A 100 -0.55 4.83 -5.08
N THR A 101 -0.68 6.03 -4.51
CA THR A 101 -1.60 6.29 -3.40
C THR A 101 -3.05 6.00 -3.79
N ALA A 102 -3.43 6.23 -5.04
CA ALA A 102 -4.77 5.99 -5.55
C ALA A 102 -5.11 4.50 -5.78
N ILE A 103 -4.11 3.61 -5.84
CA ILE A 103 -4.33 2.18 -6.06
C ILE A 103 -4.04 1.35 -4.81
N PHE A 104 -2.94 1.60 -4.12
CA PHE A 104 -2.42 0.78 -3.05
C PHE A 104 -3.33 0.78 -1.82
N ALA A 105 -3.92 -0.38 -1.50
CA ALA A 105 -4.85 -0.51 -0.39
C ALA A 105 -4.15 -0.88 0.94
N ASN A 106 -4.81 -0.58 2.06
CA ASN A 106 -4.40 -1.07 3.38
C ASN A 106 -4.97 -2.48 3.63
N HIS A 107 -4.41 -3.47 2.92
CA HIS A 107 -4.91 -4.86 2.91
C HIS A 107 -4.84 -5.53 4.25
N VAL A 108 -3.63 -5.57 4.84
CA VAL A 108 -3.31 -6.46 5.97
C VAL A 108 -3.98 -6.00 7.24
N PHE A 109 -4.03 -4.69 7.47
CA PHE A 109 -4.46 -4.13 8.75
C PHE A 109 -5.88 -3.57 8.73
N PHE A 110 -6.43 -3.31 7.55
CA PHE A 110 -7.77 -2.76 7.40
C PHE A 110 -8.73 -3.74 6.70
N VAL A 111 -8.42 -4.14 5.48
CA VAL A 111 -9.34 -4.94 4.67
C VAL A 111 -9.45 -6.38 5.15
N ARG A 112 -8.31 -7.04 5.41
CA ARG A 112 -8.29 -8.46 5.78
C ARG A 112 -9.07 -8.79 7.06
N PRO A 113 -8.94 -8.05 8.19
CA PRO A 113 -9.75 -8.31 9.37
C PRO A 113 -11.26 -8.21 9.11
N ILE A 114 -11.68 -7.20 8.33
CA ILE A 114 -13.08 -7.01 7.94
C ILE A 114 -13.55 -8.17 7.05
N ALA A 115 -12.76 -8.55 6.05
CA ALA A 115 -13.07 -9.64 5.15
C ALA A 115 -13.22 -10.98 5.87
N ILE A 116 -12.34 -11.29 6.81
CA ILE A 116 -12.43 -12.52 7.64
C ILE A 116 -13.72 -12.53 8.47
N LEU A 117 -14.11 -11.41 9.04
CA LEU A 117 -15.35 -11.29 9.81
C LEU A 117 -16.60 -11.52 8.96
N VAL A 118 -16.59 -11.05 7.71
CA VAL A 118 -17.76 -11.12 6.81
C VAL A 118 -17.84 -12.46 6.06
N TYR A 119 -16.71 -12.93 5.54
CA TYR A 119 -16.63 -14.05 4.60
C TYR A 119 -15.88 -15.28 5.16
N GLY A 120 -15.31 -15.20 6.38
CA GLY A 120 -14.52 -16.26 6.99
C GLY A 120 -13.11 -16.39 6.42
N GLU A 121 -12.43 -17.50 6.73
CA GLU A 121 -11.02 -17.73 6.34
C GLU A 121 -10.81 -18.00 4.84
N SER A 122 -11.86 -18.22 4.06
CA SER A 122 -11.79 -18.41 2.60
C SER A 122 -11.20 -17.19 1.85
N VAL A 123 -11.22 -16.01 2.49
CA VAL A 123 -10.70 -14.75 1.94
C VAL A 123 -9.17 -14.70 1.88
N VAL A 124 -8.48 -15.54 2.63
CA VAL A 124 -7.01 -15.48 2.78
C VAL A 124 -6.30 -15.65 1.44
N LEU A 125 -6.78 -16.59 0.61
CA LEU A 125 -6.20 -16.85 -0.70
C LEU A 125 -6.44 -15.70 -1.70
N PRO A 126 -7.67 -15.21 -1.92
CA PRO A 126 -7.90 -14.04 -2.80
C PRO A 126 -7.13 -12.80 -2.36
N ILE A 127 -7.16 -12.45 -1.07
CA ILE A 127 -6.43 -11.29 -0.55
C ILE A 127 -4.92 -11.47 -0.76
N GLY A 128 -4.38 -12.67 -0.50
CA GLY A 128 -2.97 -12.97 -0.72
C GLY A 128 -2.55 -12.76 -2.18
N GLY A 129 -3.37 -13.20 -3.14
CA GLY A 129 -3.14 -12.99 -4.57
C GLY A 129 -3.15 -11.51 -4.95
N ILE A 130 -4.10 -10.74 -4.44
CA ILE A 130 -4.18 -9.29 -4.70
C ILE A 130 -2.99 -8.55 -4.07
N ILE A 131 -2.59 -8.90 -2.85
CA ILE A 131 -1.40 -8.31 -2.20
C ILE A 131 -0.15 -8.50 -3.07
N ILE A 132 0.01 -9.63 -3.76
CA ILE A 132 1.13 -9.85 -4.67
C ILE A 132 1.11 -8.82 -5.81
N ILE A 133 -0.05 -8.56 -6.42
CA ILE A 133 -0.22 -7.55 -7.46
C ILE A 133 0.15 -6.17 -6.96
N ASP A 134 -0.43 -5.74 -5.84
CA ASP A 134 -0.13 -4.44 -5.22
C ASP A 134 1.36 -4.28 -4.86
N VAL A 135 2.01 -5.35 -4.37
CA VAL A 135 3.44 -5.32 -4.06
C VAL A 135 4.29 -5.22 -5.34
N VAL A 136 3.88 -5.85 -6.43
CA VAL A 136 4.54 -5.66 -7.73
C VAL A 136 4.41 -4.20 -8.19
N ALA A 137 3.21 -3.62 -8.14
CA ALA A 137 2.98 -2.21 -8.47
C ALA A 137 3.79 -1.27 -7.55
N PHE A 138 3.88 -1.60 -6.26
CA PHE A 138 4.73 -0.91 -5.28
C PHE A 138 6.21 -0.96 -5.68
N CYS A 139 6.76 -2.14 -5.95
CA CYS A 139 8.16 -2.30 -6.32
C CYS A 139 8.51 -1.57 -7.63
N LEU A 140 7.61 -1.62 -8.63
CA LEU A 140 7.74 -0.87 -9.88
C LEU A 140 7.73 0.65 -9.62
N THR A 141 6.86 1.12 -8.73
CA THR A 141 6.82 2.56 -8.37
C THR A 141 8.10 2.99 -7.66
N VAL A 142 8.59 2.20 -6.70
CA VAL A 142 9.89 2.47 -6.04
C VAL A 142 11.00 2.58 -7.07
N PHE A 143 11.03 1.63 -8.02
CA PHE A 143 12.00 1.67 -9.12
C PHE A 143 11.89 2.96 -9.96
N MET A 144 10.68 3.33 -10.38
CA MET A 144 10.47 4.54 -11.18
C MET A 144 10.85 5.81 -10.41
N VAL A 145 10.50 5.90 -9.12
CA VAL A 145 10.85 7.03 -8.27
C VAL A 145 12.37 7.12 -8.06
N ASP A 146 13.04 5.99 -7.80
CA ASP A 146 14.49 5.93 -7.68
C ASP A 146 15.18 6.41 -8.96
N ALA A 147 14.75 5.94 -10.12
CA ALA A 147 15.28 6.35 -11.42
C ALA A 147 15.11 7.86 -11.70
N VAL A 148 13.97 8.43 -11.29
CA VAL A 148 13.68 9.87 -11.48
C VAL A 148 14.46 10.74 -10.51
N THR A 149 14.67 10.29 -9.26
CA THR A 149 15.30 11.10 -8.20
C THR A 149 16.82 10.98 -8.18
N SER A 150 17.39 9.86 -8.65
CA SER A 150 18.84 9.63 -8.67
C SER A 150 19.58 10.53 -9.68
N GLY A 151 18.86 11.12 -10.64
CA GLY A 151 19.45 12.01 -11.67
C GLY A 151 20.49 11.33 -12.57
N SER A 152 20.65 10.01 -12.47
CA SER A 152 21.66 9.27 -13.21
C SER A 152 21.21 9.07 -14.67
N THR A 153 21.89 9.75 -15.59
CA THR A 153 21.74 9.54 -17.04
C THR A 153 22.43 8.26 -17.53
N GLN A 154 23.20 7.59 -16.67
CA GLN A 154 23.93 6.36 -17.03
C GLN A 154 23.12 5.13 -16.64
N ILE A 155 22.69 4.36 -17.64
CA ILE A 155 21.94 3.10 -17.48
C ILE A 155 22.63 2.14 -16.48
N LYS A 156 23.97 2.09 -16.48
CA LYS A 156 24.73 1.22 -15.59
C LYS A 156 24.63 1.65 -14.12
N ALA A 157 24.62 2.94 -13.83
CA ALA A 157 24.46 3.46 -12.46
C ALA A 157 23.01 3.26 -11.95
N ALA A 158 22.02 3.46 -12.82
CA ALA A 158 20.62 3.16 -12.52
C ALA A 158 20.42 1.66 -12.24
N ALA A 159 20.97 0.77 -13.08
CA ALA A 159 20.93 -0.68 -12.87
C ALA A 159 21.61 -1.11 -11.56
N MET A 160 22.74 -0.49 -11.21
CA MET A 160 23.44 -0.78 -9.95
C MET A 160 22.62 -0.29 -8.73
N GLY A 161 21.94 0.85 -8.84
CA GLY A 161 20.99 1.35 -7.82
C GLY A 161 19.86 0.35 -7.59
N LEU A 162 19.31 -0.21 -8.68
CA LEU A 162 18.28 -1.25 -8.63
C LEU A 162 18.69 -2.46 -7.80
N LEU A 163 19.90 -2.98 -8.08
CA LEU A 163 20.42 -4.16 -7.38
C LEU A 163 20.72 -3.90 -5.89
N ARG A 164 20.67 -2.65 -5.45
CA ARG A 164 20.82 -2.25 -4.04
C ARG A 164 19.49 -1.91 -3.38
N ASN A 165 18.41 -1.77 -4.17
CA ASN A 165 17.11 -1.43 -3.64
C ASN A 165 16.46 -2.66 -2.97
N PRO A 166 16.11 -2.60 -1.67
CA PRO A 166 15.53 -3.74 -0.97
C PRO A 166 14.24 -4.24 -1.61
N PHE A 167 13.44 -3.34 -2.20
CA PHE A 167 12.18 -3.70 -2.86
C PHE A 167 12.33 -4.34 -4.24
N VAL A 168 13.53 -4.39 -4.79
CA VAL A 168 13.86 -5.19 -5.97
C VAL A 168 14.42 -6.55 -5.56
N ILE A 169 15.26 -6.57 -4.51
CA ILE A 169 15.92 -7.78 -4.04
C ILE A 169 14.93 -8.71 -3.33
N THR A 170 14.10 -8.18 -2.44
CA THR A 170 13.27 -9.02 -1.56
C THR A 170 12.17 -9.84 -2.26
N PRO A 171 11.47 -9.37 -3.31
CA PRO A 171 10.57 -10.23 -4.08
C PRO A 171 11.31 -11.41 -4.72
N VAL A 172 12.50 -11.17 -5.28
CA VAL A 172 13.32 -12.22 -5.88
C VAL A 172 13.76 -13.25 -4.83
N LEU A 173 14.26 -12.79 -3.68
CA LEU A 173 14.61 -13.67 -2.57
C LEU A 173 13.39 -14.44 -2.03
N GLY A 174 12.21 -13.79 -1.98
CA GLY A 174 10.96 -14.44 -1.58
C GLY A 174 10.56 -15.56 -2.54
N VAL A 175 10.60 -15.32 -3.85
CA VAL A 175 10.31 -16.36 -4.87
C VAL A 175 11.33 -17.51 -4.79
N LEU A 176 12.61 -17.19 -4.62
CA LEU A 176 13.64 -18.22 -4.41
C LEU A 176 13.36 -19.03 -3.13
N ALA A 177 13.00 -18.39 -2.05
CA ALA A 177 12.63 -19.07 -0.80
C ALA A 177 11.38 -19.95 -0.96
N TRP A 178 10.41 -19.52 -1.75
CA TRP A 178 9.24 -20.33 -2.12
C TRP A 178 9.66 -21.57 -2.90
N TYR A 179 10.51 -21.42 -3.93
CA TYR A 179 10.98 -22.53 -4.76
C TYR A 179 11.83 -23.53 -3.97
N PHE A 180 12.70 -23.04 -3.10
CA PHE A 180 13.59 -23.85 -2.26
C PHE A 180 13.08 -24.00 -0.83
N SER A 181 11.76 -24.01 -0.59
CA SER A 181 11.14 -23.95 0.75
C SER A 181 11.64 -25.02 1.73
N GLY A 182 11.96 -26.22 1.24
CA GLY A 182 12.51 -27.30 2.06
C GLY A 182 13.95 -27.08 2.58
N TYR A 183 14.67 -26.11 2.02
CA TYR A 183 16.06 -25.81 2.39
C TYR A 183 16.22 -24.50 3.17
N VAL A 184 15.16 -23.70 3.24
CA VAL A 184 15.19 -22.39 3.94
C VAL A 184 15.00 -22.61 5.44
N PRO A 185 15.91 -22.14 6.31
CA PRO A 185 15.78 -22.31 7.75
C PRO A 185 14.51 -21.63 8.27
N THR A 186 13.77 -22.33 9.16
CA THR A 186 12.55 -21.79 9.78
C THR A 186 12.80 -20.46 10.51
N GLY A 187 13.99 -20.30 11.12
CA GLY A 187 14.39 -19.07 11.80
C GLY A 187 14.39 -17.83 10.89
N LEU A 188 14.66 -18.00 9.57
CA LEU A 188 14.59 -16.90 8.63
C LEU A 188 13.13 -16.42 8.44
N PHE A 189 12.19 -17.35 8.34
CA PHE A 189 10.77 -16.99 8.28
C PHE A 189 10.29 -16.34 9.57
N THR A 190 10.68 -16.89 10.74
CA THR A 190 10.35 -16.29 12.05
C THR A 190 10.88 -14.86 12.16
N PHE A 191 12.13 -14.63 11.75
CA PHE A 191 12.72 -13.29 11.70
C PHE A 191 11.94 -12.35 10.77
N ALA A 192 11.62 -12.82 9.56
CA ALA A 192 10.92 -12.02 8.57
C ALA A 192 9.47 -11.71 8.98
N ASP A 193 8.76 -12.66 9.59
CA ASP A 193 7.44 -12.43 10.19
C ASP A 193 7.49 -11.38 11.31
N PHE A 194 8.44 -11.53 12.23
CA PHE A 194 8.60 -10.63 13.38
C PHE A 194 8.95 -9.19 12.92
N ALA A 195 9.93 -9.06 12.02
CA ALA A 195 10.32 -7.75 11.50
C ALA A 195 9.23 -7.14 10.61
N GLY A 196 8.61 -7.96 9.74
CA GLY A 196 7.57 -7.53 8.81
C GLY A 196 6.29 -7.06 9.49
N ALA A 197 5.93 -7.67 10.63
CA ALA A 197 4.76 -7.27 11.42
C ALA A 197 4.85 -5.80 11.91
N ALA A 198 6.06 -5.26 12.05
CA ALA A 198 6.27 -3.87 12.44
C ALA A 198 5.98 -2.86 11.32
N ALA A 199 5.93 -3.27 10.05
CA ALA A 199 5.87 -2.36 8.90
C ALA A 199 4.70 -1.38 8.98
N ALA A 200 3.48 -1.87 9.20
CA ALA A 200 2.31 -1.00 9.21
C ALA A 200 2.15 -0.19 10.51
N PRO A 201 2.19 -0.76 11.72
CA PRO A 201 2.01 0.06 12.92
C PRO A 201 3.08 1.16 13.03
N VAL A 202 4.33 0.86 12.66
CA VAL A 202 5.42 1.84 12.71
C VAL A 202 5.26 2.93 11.64
N SER A 203 4.82 2.57 10.41
CA SER A 203 4.54 3.56 9.37
C SER A 203 3.34 4.45 9.69
N LEU A 204 2.27 3.90 10.29
CA LEU A 204 1.11 4.67 10.74
C LEU A 204 1.46 5.63 11.87
N PHE A 205 2.32 5.20 12.82
CA PHE A 205 2.83 6.07 13.86
C PHE A 205 3.62 7.26 13.26
N ALA A 206 4.57 6.97 12.35
CA ALA A 206 5.35 8.01 11.66
C ALA A 206 4.44 8.96 10.85
N LEU A 207 3.41 8.42 10.20
CA LEU A 207 2.39 9.22 9.51
C LEU A 207 1.66 10.15 10.46
N GLY A 208 1.27 9.68 11.65
CA GLY A 208 0.65 10.49 12.70
C GLY A 208 1.54 11.65 13.14
N VAL A 209 2.83 11.37 13.38
CA VAL A 209 3.84 12.40 13.70
C VAL A 209 3.91 13.45 12.59
N VAL A 210 3.90 13.05 11.31
CA VAL A 210 3.96 13.97 10.18
C VAL A 210 2.68 14.80 10.06
N LEU A 211 1.51 14.18 10.17
CA LEU A 211 0.21 14.87 10.07
C LEU A 211 0.03 15.99 11.10
N ALA A 212 0.63 15.85 12.28
CA ALA A 212 0.59 16.90 13.31
C ALA A 212 1.35 18.19 12.92
N GLY A 213 2.22 18.12 11.91
CA GLY A 213 2.95 19.27 11.36
C GLY A 213 2.40 19.81 10.04
N VAL A 214 1.31 19.22 9.51
CA VAL A 214 0.72 19.57 8.22
C VAL A 214 -0.67 20.16 8.42
N PRO A 215 -1.04 21.26 7.71
CA PRO A 215 -2.40 21.77 7.75
C PRO A 215 -3.34 20.76 7.10
N LEU A 216 -4.35 20.28 7.84
CA LEU A 216 -5.31 19.29 7.33
C LEU A 216 -6.29 19.91 6.32
N TRP A 217 -6.56 21.21 6.42
CA TRP A 217 -7.45 21.96 5.53
C TRP A 217 -6.71 23.07 4.79
N PRO A 218 -7.12 23.40 3.55
CA PRO A 218 -8.11 22.69 2.72
C PRO A 218 -7.58 21.34 2.22
N ILE A 219 -8.50 20.40 1.91
CA ILE A 219 -8.13 19.09 1.36
C ILE A 219 -7.54 19.23 -0.05
N GLY A 220 -8.12 20.09 -0.86
CA GLY A 220 -7.71 20.33 -2.25
C GLY A 220 -8.28 19.31 -3.25
N TRP A 221 -8.57 19.79 -4.47
CA TRP A 221 -9.25 19.01 -5.51
C TRP A 221 -8.53 17.70 -5.90
N LEU A 222 -7.20 17.75 -6.03
CA LEU A 222 -6.41 16.56 -6.40
C LEU A 222 -6.55 15.44 -5.36
N ILE A 223 -6.52 15.78 -4.08
CA ILE A 223 -6.67 14.82 -3.00
C ILE A 223 -8.09 14.22 -3.02
N SER A 224 -9.11 15.06 -3.22
CA SER A 224 -10.50 14.59 -3.35
C SER A 224 -10.68 13.64 -4.54
N ILE A 225 -10.03 13.91 -5.67
CA ILE A 225 -10.03 13.03 -6.85
C ILE A 225 -9.35 11.70 -6.52
N ILE A 226 -8.19 11.71 -5.84
CA ILE A 226 -7.48 10.49 -5.42
C ILE A 226 -8.36 9.63 -4.51
N ILE A 227 -9.02 10.24 -3.53
CA ILE A 227 -9.92 9.54 -2.61
C ILE A 227 -11.11 8.94 -3.36
N ALA A 228 -11.74 9.70 -4.26
CA ALA A 228 -12.85 9.21 -5.07
C ALA A 228 -12.40 8.10 -6.03
N ALA A 229 -11.22 8.23 -6.63
CA ALA A 229 -10.63 7.18 -7.47
C ALA A 229 -10.40 5.90 -6.68
N LYS A 230 -9.85 6.00 -5.46
CA LYS A 230 -9.59 4.84 -4.61
C LYS A 230 -10.86 4.17 -4.09
N LEU A 231 -11.79 4.94 -3.55
CA LEU A 231 -12.93 4.38 -2.83
C LEU A 231 -14.14 4.05 -3.72
N LEU A 232 -14.23 4.65 -4.92
CA LEU A 232 -15.37 4.48 -5.81
C LEU A 232 -14.97 3.94 -7.19
N LEU A 233 -14.01 4.57 -7.87
CA LEU A 233 -13.64 4.17 -9.22
C LEU A 233 -12.89 2.85 -9.25
N HIS A 234 -11.99 2.60 -8.30
CA HIS A 234 -11.21 1.36 -8.24
C HIS A 234 -12.12 0.12 -8.07
N PRO A 235 -13.00 0.04 -7.06
CA PRO A 235 -13.92 -1.09 -6.95
C PRO A 235 -14.86 -1.22 -8.16
N LEU A 236 -15.29 -0.11 -8.76
CA LEU A 236 -16.12 -0.14 -9.98
C LEU A 236 -15.37 -0.76 -11.17
N LEU A 237 -14.13 -0.34 -11.43
CA LEU A 237 -13.34 -0.89 -12.53
C LEU A 237 -12.99 -2.36 -12.31
N VAL A 238 -12.71 -2.75 -11.06
CA VAL A 238 -12.49 -4.16 -10.70
C VAL A 238 -13.76 -4.98 -10.94
N PHE A 239 -14.92 -4.51 -10.50
CA PHE A 239 -16.21 -5.15 -10.76
C PHE A 239 -16.46 -5.33 -12.27
N VAL A 240 -16.33 -4.27 -13.06
CA VAL A 240 -16.55 -4.31 -14.52
C VAL A 240 -15.56 -5.26 -15.19
N GLY A 241 -14.27 -5.20 -14.80
CA GLY A 241 -13.23 -6.06 -15.36
C GLY A 241 -13.49 -7.55 -15.09
N ILE A 242 -13.83 -7.91 -13.85
CA ILE A 242 -14.08 -9.31 -13.45
C ILE A 242 -15.38 -9.83 -14.10
N SER A 243 -16.44 -9.00 -14.16
CA SER A 243 -17.71 -9.39 -14.76
C SER A 243 -17.60 -9.79 -16.25
N ALA A 244 -16.54 -9.34 -16.94
CA ALA A 244 -16.28 -9.73 -18.33
C ALA A 244 -15.75 -11.17 -18.48
N PHE A 245 -15.27 -11.82 -17.41
CA PHE A 245 -14.67 -13.16 -17.45
C PHE A 245 -15.58 -14.29 -16.92
N GLY A 246 -16.84 -13.98 -16.54
CA GLY A 246 -17.82 -14.95 -16.08
C GLY A 246 -17.74 -15.27 -14.58
N ASP A 247 -18.21 -16.47 -14.18
CA ASP A 247 -18.31 -16.84 -12.77
C ASP A 247 -16.91 -17.03 -12.14
N ASN A 248 -16.61 -16.16 -11.19
CA ASN A 248 -15.39 -16.15 -10.41
C ASN A 248 -15.71 -16.32 -8.91
N ALA A 249 -16.60 -17.26 -8.58
CA ALA A 249 -17.17 -17.49 -7.25
C ALA A 249 -16.14 -17.33 -6.12
N GLY A 250 -16.43 -16.45 -5.16
CA GLY A 250 -15.62 -16.19 -3.98
C GLY A 250 -14.41 -15.27 -4.18
N TRP A 251 -13.96 -15.00 -5.40
CA TRP A 251 -12.87 -14.07 -5.67
C TRP A 251 -13.36 -12.65 -5.97
N GLN A 252 -14.50 -12.52 -6.66
CA GLN A 252 -15.02 -11.23 -7.11
C GLN A 252 -15.35 -10.30 -5.94
N ASP A 253 -16.15 -10.75 -4.99
CA ASP A 253 -16.57 -9.94 -3.84
C ASP A 253 -15.37 -9.50 -3.00
N ILE A 254 -14.40 -10.40 -2.82
CA ILE A 254 -13.17 -10.11 -2.09
C ILE A 254 -12.31 -9.09 -2.84
N ALA A 255 -12.18 -9.22 -4.17
CA ALA A 255 -11.41 -8.27 -4.97
C ALA A 255 -12.04 -6.87 -4.95
N ILE A 256 -13.37 -6.78 -5.03
CA ILE A 256 -14.10 -5.51 -4.92
C ILE A 256 -13.91 -4.90 -3.52
N LEU A 257 -14.02 -5.71 -2.46
CA LEU A 257 -13.82 -5.26 -1.08
C LEU A 257 -12.41 -4.72 -0.87
N VAL A 258 -11.38 -5.41 -1.41
CA VAL A 258 -9.98 -4.94 -1.34
C VAL A 258 -9.80 -3.64 -2.11
N ALA A 259 -10.35 -3.54 -3.32
CA ALA A 259 -10.29 -2.32 -4.12
C ALA A 259 -10.96 -1.13 -3.42
N ALA A 260 -12.05 -1.36 -2.69
CA ALA A 260 -12.77 -0.35 -1.91
C ALA A 260 -12.09 0.00 -0.57
N GLY A 261 -11.05 -0.73 -0.18
CA GLY A 261 -10.26 -0.41 1.00
C GLY A 261 -9.56 0.96 0.89
N PRO A 262 -9.23 1.60 2.04
CA PRO A 262 -8.55 2.90 2.05
C PRO A 262 -7.11 2.83 1.55
N CYS A 263 -6.53 3.98 1.24
CA CYS A 263 -5.12 4.09 0.85
C CYS A 263 -4.20 3.51 1.93
N GLY A 264 -3.24 2.70 1.52
CA GLY A 264 -2.21 2.16 2.42
C GLY A 264 -1.08 3.16 2.70
N ALA A 265 -0.29 2.89 3.74
CA ALA A 265 0.76 3.81 4.20
C ALA A 265 2.09 3.73 3.40
N MET A 266 2.28 2.73 2.53
CA MET A 266 3.55 2.53 1.83
C MET A 266 3.95 3.67 0.89
N PRO A 267 3.05 4.35 0.14
CA PRO A 267 3.42 5.54 -0.63
C PRO A 267 4.04 6.65 0.21
N PHE A 268 3.56 6.83 1.45
CA PHE A 268 4.15 7.77 2.41
C PHE A 268 5.58 7.35 2.80
N VAL A 269 5.83 6.06 3.04
CA VAL A 269 7.18 5.54 3.36
C VAL A 269 8.17 5.86 2.26
N ILE A 270 7.78 5.64 1.00
CA ILE A 270 8.63 5.98 -0.16
C ILE A 270 8.85 7.49 -0.26
N ALA A 271 7.78 8.30 -0.12
CA ALA A 271 7.88 9.76 -0.22
C ALA A 271 8.89 10.33 0.79
N VAL A 272 8.86 9.88 2.05
CA VAL A 272 9.82 10.28 3.08
C VAL A 272 11.24 9.85 2.71
N GLN A 273 11.40 8.60 2.24
CA GLN A 273 12.73 8.05 1.89
C GLN A 273 13.41 8.81 0.75
N TYR A 274 12.63 9.21 -0.26
CA TYR A 274 13.15 9.89 -1.45
C TYR A 274 13.02 11.43 -1.38
N GLY A 275 12.63 11.99 -0.23
CA GLY A 275 12.49 13.43 -0.04
C GLY A 275 11.39 14.06 -0.90
N VAL A 276 10.38 13.29 -1.28
CA VAL A 276 9.22 13.78 -2.05
C VAL A 276 8.18 14.40 -1.11
N ALA A 277 7.42 15.37 -1.62
CA ALA A 277 6.38 16.04 -0.84
C ALA A 277 5.34 15.05 -0.29
N ILE A 278 5.18 15.06 1.04
CA ILE A 278 4.39 14.05 1.80
C ILE A 278 2.97 14.51 2.11
N GLU A 279 2.70 15.81 2.03
CA GLU A 279 1.44 16.40 2.53
C GLU A 279 0.20 15.79 1.85
N ARG A 280 0.21 15.74 0.50
CA ARG A 280 -0.92 15.23 -0.27
C ARG A 280 -1.17 13.75 -0.03
N ILE A 281 -0.09 12.97 0.05
CA ILE A 281 -0.13 11.53 0.32
C ILE A 281 -0.71 11.28 1.73
N ALA A 282 -0.20 11.98 2.74
CA ALA A 282 -0.65 11.86 4.12
C ALA A 282 -2.13 12.21 4.28
N LYS A 283 -2.59 13.31 3.65
CA LYS A 283 -4.00 13.69 3.63
C LYS A 283 -4.88 12.64 2.92
N ALA A 284 -4.44 12.13 1.77
CA ALA A 284 -5.18 11.10 1.04
C ALA A 284 -5.35 9.82 1.89
N ILE A 285 -4.30 9.36 2.58
CA ILE A 285 -4.36 8.21 3.48
C ILE A 285 -5.35 8.46 4.62
N LEU A 286 -5.22 9.60 5.32
CA LEU A 286 -6.11 9.93 6.44
C LEU A 286 -7.58 10.00 6.02
N PHE A 287 -7.89 10.81 5.00
CA PHE A 287 -9.28 11.04 4.61
C PHE A 287 -9.91 9.84 3.89
N SER A 288 -9.13 9.06 3.11
CA SER A 288 -9.65 7.81 2.55
C SER A 288 -9.97 6.80 3.65
N THR A 289 -9.14 6.72 4.71
CA THR A 289 -9.41 5.82 5.84
C THR A 289 -10.68 6.24 6.60
N LEU A 290 -10.90 7.53 6.82
CA LEU A 290 -12.14 8.02 7.43
C LEU A 290 -13.37 7.74 6.57
N LEU A 291 -13.30 8.02 5.26
CA LEU A 291 -14.42 7.86 4.34
C LEU A 291 -14.70 6.40 3.98
N SER A 292 -13.68 5.52 4.05
CA SER A 292 -13.88 4.09 3.79
C SER A 292 -14.83 3.41 4.76
N ILE A 293 -15.02 3.97 5.96
CA ILE A 293 -16.03 3.48 6.91
C ILE A 293 -17.43 3.54 6.26
N LEU A 294 -17.72 4.65 5.58
CA LEU A 294 -19.01 4.84 4.90
C LEU A 294 -19.10 3.96 3.64
N THR A 295 -18.08 3.98 2.78
CA THR A 295 -18.14 3.24 1.50
C THR A 295 -18.18 1.73 1.71
N LEU A 296 -17.44 1.18 2.67
CA LEU A 296 -17.47 -0.25 2.97
C LEU A 296 -18.76 -0.71 3.61
N SER A 297 -19.44 0.15 4.40
CA SER A 297 -20.73 -0.21 4.98
C SER A 297 -21.87 -0.37 3.94
N PHE A 298 -21.66 0.09 2.70
CA PHE A 298 -22.57 -0.17 1.58
C PHE A 298 -22.22 -1.43 0.79
N LEU A 299 -21.01 -1.97 0.95
CA LEU A 299 -20.53 -3.16 0.23
C LEU A 299 -20.66 -4.45 1.05
N ILE A 300 -20.81 -4.34 2.36
CA ILE A 300 -20.97 -5.42 3.34
C ILE A 300 -22.43 -5.48 3.79
#